data_824e690aaaac0216245c6712839a9358
#
_entry.id   824e690aaaac0216245c6712839a9358
#
_cell.length_a   1.000
_cell.length_b   1.000
_cell.length_c   1.000
_cell.angle_alpha   90.00
_cell.angle_beta   90.00
_cell.angle_gamma   90.00
#
_symmetry.space_group_name_H-M   'P 1'
#
loop_
_entity.id
_entity.type
_entity.pdbx_description
1 polymer ?
#
loop_
_entity_poly.entity_id
_entity_poly.type
_entity_poly.pdbx_seq_one_letter_code
_entity_poly.pdbx_strand_id
1 'polypeptide(L)'
;SGTSNTIIKVTEGVGWISPVATQQTNTSNCIGYYHFARFGGNVATAQAEAKYFISNLPSRPRYLVCDYEDGASGNKQANTNAVLAFMDVCKANGFEPIYYSYKPYTLANVYVEQITAKYPNSLWIAAYPDYEVRPEPYWGVYPSMDHTRWWQFTSTGLSGGLDKNVVIIGSGLNKKEEEEEDMNFVVRSTSGKQGYVGVVNGRV
;
A
#
# COMPACT_ATOMS: atom_id res chain seq x y z
N SER A 1 2.12 -3.51 25.27
CA SER A 1 1.24 -3.13 24.16
C SER A 1 2.12 -2.58 23.05
N GLY A 2 2.49 -3.42 22.08
CA GLY A 2 3.27 -3.01 20.92
C GLY A 2 2.46 -1.99 20.09
N THR A 3 3.10 -0.90 19.70
CA THR A 3 2.55 0.05 18.72
C THR A 3 2.49 -0.66 17.36
N SER A 4 1.30 -0.74 16.78
CA SER A 4 1.09 -1.35 15.47
C SER A 4 1.83 -0.57 14.38
N ASN A 5 2.46 -1.26 13.45
CA ASN A 5 3.06 -0.66 12.25
C ASN A 5 1.98 0.05 11.43
N THR A 6 2.32 1.18 10.82
CA THR A 6 1.34 2.04 10.13
C THR A 6 1.87 2.47 8.77
N ILE A 7 0.99 2.45 7.74
CA ILE A 7 1.20 3.13 6.47
C ILE A 7 0.17 4.26 6.37
N ILE A 8 0.62 5.47 6.02
CA ILE A 8 -0.18 6.70 6.14
C ILE A 8 -0.31 7.37 4.79
N LYS A 9 -1.54 7.84 4.43
CA LYS A 9 -1.76 8.67 3.24
C LYS A 9 -1.07 10.01 3.40
N VAL A 10 -0.26 10.39 2.40
CA VAL A 10 0.40 11.70 2.41
C VAL A 10 -0.11 12.58 1.27
N THR A 11 -0.21 12.06 0.07
CA THR A 11 -0.57 12.86 -1.11
C THR A 11 -1.55 12.14 -2.04
N GLU A 12 -2.20 12.94 -2.90
CA GLU A 12 -3.02 12.46 -4.01
C GLU A 12 -2.79 13.38 -5.21
N GLY A 13 -2.41 12.81 -6.36
CA GLY A 13 -1.97 13.60 -7.50
C GLY A 13 -0.87 14.60 -7.12
N VAL A 14 -0.79 15.73 -7.82
CA VAL A 14 0.16 16.82 -7.50
C VAL A 14 -0.48 18.01 -6.79
N GLY A 15 -1.70 17.86 -6.28
CA GLY A 15 -2.48 19.00 -5.75
C GLY A 15 -3.02 18.81 -4.34
N TRP A 16 -2.95 17.63 -3.76
CA TRP A 16 -3.51 17.37 -2.45
C TRP A 16 -2.46 16.77 -1.50
N ILE A 17 -2.43 17.29 -0.28
CA ILE A 17 -1.60 16.83 0.83
C ILE A 17 -2.49 16.54 2.04
N SER A 18 -2.26 15.45 2.72
CA SER A 18 -2.97 15.09 3.93
C SER A 18 -2.68 16.09 5.07
N PRO A 19 -3.72 16.76 5.60
CA PRO A 19 -3.55 17.72 6.68
C PRO A 19 -3.17 17.07 8.02
N VAL A 20 -3.29 15.72 8.12
CA VAL A 20 -3.07 14.98 9.36
C VAL A 20 -1.88 14.01 9.30
N ALA A 21 -1.21 13.89 8.15
CA ALA A 21 -0.13 12.91 7.98
C ALA A 21 0.98 13.06 9.02
N THR A 22 1.41 14.29 9.30
CA THR A 22 2.43 14.57 10.33
C THR A 22 1.97 14.15 11.72
N GLN A 23 0.74 14.48 12.10
CA GLN A 23 0.17 14.06 13.39
C GLN A 23 0.09 12.55 13.51
N GLN A 24 -0.39 11.87 12.45
CA GLN A 24 -0.48 10.42 12.42
C GLN A 24 0.90 9.76 12.50
N THR A 25 1.90 10.31 11.82
CA THR A 25 3.30 9.86 11.91
C THR A 25 3.81 9.94 13.34
N ASN A 26 3.59 11.05 14.03
CA ASN A 26 4.09 11.28 15.40
C ASN A 26 3.38 10.40 16.46
N THR A 27 2.23 9.85 16.15
CA THR A 27 1.39 9.08 17.10
C THR A 27 1.35 7.58 16.77
N SER A 28 2.17 7.10 15.84
CA SER A 28 2.17 5.69 15.43
C SER A 28 3.57 5.21 15.06
N ASN A 29 3.77 3.91 14.94
CA ASN A 29 4.98 3.34 14.36
C ASN A 29 4.84 3.35 12.83
N CYS A 30 5.21 4.47 12.21
CA CYS A 30 5.07 4.64 10.76
C CYS A 30 6.20 3.93 10.01
N ILE A 31 5.86 2.86 9.28
CA ILE A 31 6.80 2.11 8.45
C ILE A 31 6.75 2.51 6.97
N GLY A 32 5.69 3.21 6.55
CA GLY A 32 5.50 3.60 5.16
C GLY A 32 4.49 4.72 4.97
N TYR A 33 4.55 5.29 3.78
CA TYR A 33 3.55 6.25 3.31
C TYR A 33 2.96 5.80 1.99
N TYR A 34 1.72 6.24 1.69
CA TYR A 34 1.12 6.01 0.39
C TYR A 34 0.67 7.29 -0.31
N HIS A 35 0.71 7.22 -1.61
CA HIS A 35 0.26 8.21 -2.56
C HIS A 35 -0.90 7.64 -3.37
N PHE A 36 -2.03 8.32 -3.37
CA PHE A 36 -3.15 7.97 -4.24
C PHE A 36 -2.88 8.48 -5.65
N ALA A 37 -2.65 7.58 -6.58
CA ALA A 37 -2.20 7.88 -7.93
C ALA A 37 -3.33 8.46 -8.80
N ARG A 38 -3.01 9.51 -9.56
CA ARG A 38 -3.91 10.14 -10.54
C ARG A 38 -3.30 10.20 -11.94
N PHE A 39 -2.14 9.62 -12.16
CA PHE A 39 -1.38 9.71 -13.40
C PHE A 39 -1.93 8.86 -14.56
N GLY A 40 -2.91 7.98 -14.35
CA GLY A 40 -3.42 7.08 -15.38
C GLY A 40 -2.30 6.26 -16.02
N GLY A 41 -2.14 6.38 -17.35
CA GLY A 41 -1.05 5.74 -18.10
C GLY A 41 0.08 6.69 -18.51
N ASN A 42 0.23 7.85 -17.88
CA ASN A 42 1.21 8.86 -18.26
C ASN A 42 2.48 8.77 -17.40
N VAL A 43 3.58 8.36 -18.01
CA VAL A 43 4.89 8.20 -17.35
C VAL A 43 5.42 9.51 -16.76
N ALA A 44 5.33 10.63 -17.49
CA ALA A 44 5.85 11.91 -17.00
C ALA A 44 5.05 12.41 -15.79
N THR A 45 3.72 12.23 -15.81
CA THR A 45 2.84 12.55 -14.69
C THR A 45 3.16 11.65 -13.48
N ALA A 46 3.35 10.34 -13.70
CA ALA A 46 3.71 9.40 -12.63
C ALA A 46 5.03 9.79 -11.94
N GLN A 47 6.04 10.19 -12.72
CA GLN A 47 7.31 10.68 -12.18
C GLN A 47 7.14 11.99 -11.40
N ALA A 48 6.29 12.90 -11.88
CA ALA A 48 5.98 14.16 -11.19
C ALA A 48 5.24 13.91 -9.86
N GLU A 49 4.25 13.00 -9.86
CA GLU A 49 3.51 12.60 -8.66
C GLU A 49 4.44 11.93 -7.63
N ALA A 50 5.35 11.04 -8.06
CA ALA A 50 6.31 10.41 -7.17
C ALA A 50 7.26 11.43 -6.52
N LYS A 51 7.78 12.40 -7.29
CA LYS A 51 8.62 13.48 -6.76
C LYS A 51 7.85 14.37 -5.79
N TYR A 52 6.61 14.72 -6.14
CA TYR A 52 5.72 15.50 -5.27
C TYR A 52 5.45 14.76 -3.96
N PHE A 53 5.17 13.46 -4.02
CA PHE A 53 4.98 12.59 -2.87
C PHE A 53 6.21 12.61 -1.95
N ILE A 54 7.39 12.35 -2.51
CA ILE A 54 8.65 12.30 -1.75
C ILE A 54 8.97 13.65 -1.09
N SER A 55 8.69 14.78 -1.76
CA SER A 55 8.95 16.11 -1.22
C SER A 55 8.02 16.50 -0.06
N ASN A 56 6.92 15.78 0.13
CA ASN A 56 5.92 16.05 1.18
C ASN A 56 5.91 15.00 2.30
N LEU A 57 6.88 14.10 2.36
CA LEU A 57 6.95 13.07 3.40
C LEU A 57 7.19 13.70 4.77
N PRO A 58 6.39 13.37 5.80
CA PRO A 58 6.61 13.87 7.18
C PRO A 58 7.92 13.36 7.81
N SER A 59 8.36 12.16 7.41
CA SER A 59 9.61 11.53 7.86
C SER A 59 10.17 10.62 6.78
N ARG A 60 11.29 9.92 7.04
CA ARG A 60 11.87 8.96 6.12
C ARG A 60 11.49 7.53 6.52
N PRO A 61 10.44 6.93 5.94
CA PRO A 61 10.02 5.55 6.21
C PRO A 61 10.85 4.55 5.38
N ARG A 62 10.60 3.26 5.58
CA ARG A 62 11.14 2.20 4.71
C ARG A 62 10.38 2.12 3.40
N TYR A 63 9.04 2.13 3.44
CA TYR A 63 8.19 1.83 2.29
C TYR A 63 7.50 3.08 1.73
N LEU A 64 7.44 3.16 0.38
CA LEU A 64 6.58 4.10 -0.34
C LEU A 64 5.63 3.34 -1.26
N VAL A 65 4.35 3.61 -1.11
CA VAL A 65 3.27 2.88 -1.79
C VAL A 65 2.67 3.71 -2.90
N CYS A 66 2.61 3.12 -4.11
CA CYS A 66 1.81 3.57 -5.23
C CYS A 66 0.41 2.96 -5.12
N ASP A 67 -0.55 3.72 -4.65
CA ASP A 67 -1.95 3.33 -4.55
C ASP A 67 -2.63 3.61 -5.90
N TYR A 68 -2.72 2.57 -6.74
CA TYR A 68 -3.22 2.64 -8.12
C TYR A 68 -4.49 1.80 -8.28
N GLU A 69 -5.61 2.40 -7.93
CA GLU A 69 -6.92 1.72 -7.89
C GLU A 69 -8.05 2.48 -8.60
N ASP A 70 -7.71 3.62 -9.23
CA ASP A 70 -8.65 4.45 -9.98
C ASP A 70 -7.93 5.19 -11.12
N GLY A 71 -8.69 5.58 -12.15
CA GLY A 71 -8.22 6.44 -13.23
C GLY A 71 -7.23 5.81 -14.23
N ALA A 72 -7.16 4.47 -14.30
CA ALA A 72 -6.35 3.80 -15.33
C ALA A 72 -6.78 4.20 -16.74
N SER A 73 -5.81 4.36 -17.63
CA SER A 73 -6.09 4.54 -19.06
C SER A 73 -6.57 3.23 -19.70
N GLY A 74 -7.15 3.31 -20.88
CA GLY A 74 -7.51 2.12 -21.67
C GLY A 74 -6.29 1.32 -22.22
N ASN A 75 -5.07 1.77 -21.96
CA ASN A 75 -3.84 1.13 -22.43
C ASN A 75 -3.08 0.50 -21.25
N LYS A 76 -3.22 -0.81 -21.13
CA LYS A 76 -2.62 -1.59 -20.02
C LYS A 76 -1.10 -1.46 -19.96
N GLN A 77 -0.40 -1.43 -21.11
CA GLN A 77 1.05 -1.27 -21.13
C GLN A 77 1.47 0.14 -20.69
N ALA A 78 0.73 1.17 -21.12
CA ALA A 78 0.99 2.54 -20.68
C ALA A 78 0.79 2.68 -19.16
N ASN A 79 -0.26 2.08 -18.60
CA ASN A 79 -0.50 2.04 -17.16
C ASN A 79 0.66 1.35 -16.42
N THR A 80 1.10 0.20 -16.92
CA THR A 80 2.23 -0.56 -16.34
C THR A 80 3.52 0.28 -16.35
N ASN A 81 3.81 0.93 -17.48
CA ASN A 81 4.99 1.79 -17.59
C ASN A 81 4.93 2.98 -16.63
N ALA A 82 3.75 3.56 -16.43
CA ALA A 82 3.54 4.68 -15.50
C ALA A 82 3.72 4.24 -14.04
N VAL A 83 3.15 3.10 -13.65
CA VAL A 83 3.35 2.51 -12.31
C VAL A 83 4.83 2.22 -12.07
N LEU A 84 5.52 1.58 -13.02
CA LEU A 84 6.95 1.31 -12.91
C LEU A 84 7.76 2.60 -12.80
N ALA A 85 7.43 3.64 -13.56
CA ALA A 85 8.13 4.93 -13.49
C ALA A 85 7.96 5.62 -12.13
N PHE A 86 6.79 5.52 -11.50
CA PHE A 86 6.57 5.98 -10.13
C PHE A 86 7.44 5.21 -9.14
N MET A 87 7.42 3.88 -9.21
CA MET A 87 8.20 3.00 -8.33
C MET A 87 9.71 3.21 -8.51
N ASP A 88 10.17 3.45 -9.75
CA ASP A 88 11.57 3.75 -10.06
C ASP A 88 12.05 5.04 -9.36
N VAL A 89 11.24 6.08 -9.35
CA VAL A 89 11.55 7.32 -8.64
C VAL A 89 11.66 7.07 -7.13
N CYS A 90 10.75 6.30 -6.55
CA CYS A 90 10.82 5.92 -5.14
C CYS A 90 12.10 5.13 -4.83
N LYS A 91 12.43 4.13 -5.65
CA LYS A 91 13.63 3.30 -5.49
C LYS A 91 14.92 4.10 -5.62
N ALA A 92 15.01 4.98 -6.63
CA ALA A 92 16.15 5.85 -6.85
C ALA A 92 16.44 6.82 -5.70
N ASN A 93 15.41 7.12 -4.90
CA ASN A 93 15.52 7.94 -3.68
C ASN A 93 15.75 7.11 -2.40
N GLY A 94 16.01 5.80 -2.53
CA GLY A 94 16.41 4.91 -1.43
C GLY A 94 15.26 4.33 -0.63
N PHE A 95 14.03 4.30 -1.19
CA PHE A 95 12.86 3.68 -0.57
C PHE A 95 12.56 2.32 -1.19
N GLU A 96 11.82 1.48 -0.47
CA GLU A 96 11.26 0.25 -1.01
C GLU A 96 9.88 0.54 -1.60
N PRO A 97 9.72 0.46 -2.94
CA PRO A 97 8.45 0.75 -3.58
C PRO A 97 7.48 -0.43 -3.45
N ILE A 98 6.23 -0.13 -3.16
CA ILE A 98 5.12 -1.08 -3.07
C ILE A 98 4.02 -0.63 -4.06
N TYR A 99 3.43 -1.59 -4.76
CA TYR A 99 2.22 -1.41 -5.56
C TYR A 99 1.01 -1.84 -4.76
N TYR A 100 0.03 -0.96 -4.59
CA TYR A 100 -1.26 -1.28 -3.96
C TYR A 100 -2.39 -1.16 -4.96
N SER A 101 -3.28 -2.14 -4.93
CA SER A 101 -4.57 -2.14 -5.61
C SER A 101 -5.40 -3.36 -5.15
N TYR A 102 -6.56 -3.60 -5.80
CA TYR A 102 -7.29 -4.86 -5.64
C TYR A 102 -7.14 -5.75 -6.89
N LYS A 103 -7.25 -7.08 -6.70
CA LYS A 103 -6.92 -8.07 -7.74
C LYS A 103 -7.64 -7.84 -9.08
N PRO A 104 -8.98 -7.63 -9.14
CA PRO A 104 -9.66 -7.40 -10.42
C PRO A 104 -9.13 -6.19 -11.17
N TYR A 105 -8.90 -5.08 -10.48
CA TYR A 105 -8.36 -3.86 -11.09
C TYR A 105 -6.93 -4.06 -11.59
N THR A 106 -6.10 -4.70 -10.79
CA THR A 106 -4.72 -5.03 -11.15
C THR A 106 -4.68 -5.83 -12.45
N LEU A 107 -5.43 -6.95 -12.50
CA LEU A 107 -5.43 -7.83 -13.68
C LEU A 107 -6.00 -7.16 -14.93
N ALA A 108 -6.95 -6.25 -14.78
CA ALA A 108 -7.51 -5.51 -15.90
C ALA A 108 -6.55 -4.44 -16.44
N ASN A 109 -5.82 -3.75 -15.57
CA ASN A 109 -5.19 -2.48 -15.91
C ASN A 109 -3.67 -2.50 -15.98
N VAL A 110 -2.98 -3.49 -15.39
CA VAL A 110 -1.51 -3.58 -15.45
C VAL A 110 -1.02 -5.00 -15.75
N TYR A 111 0.14 -5.11 -16.37
CA TYR A 111 0.88 -6.36 -16.49
C TYR A 111 1.69 -6.55 -15.20
N VAL A 112 1.06 -7.18 -14.20
CA VAL A 112 1.61 -7.34 -12.85
C VAL A 112 2.94 -8.10 -12.85
N GLU A 113 3.12 -9.03 -13.76
CA GLU A 113 4.36 -9.79 -13.96
C GLU A 113 5.55 -8.89 -14.33
N GLN A 114 5.32 -7.77 -15.02
CA GLN A 114 6.38 -6.79 -15.31
C GLN A 114 6.77 -5.99 -14.05
N ILE A 115 5.78 -5.70 -13.19
CA ILE A 115 6.02 -5.02 -11.91
C ILE A 115 6.82 -5.94 -10.99
N THR A 116 6.39 -7.19 -10.83
CA THR A 116 7.02 -8.14 -9.91
C THR A 116 8.35 -8.69 -10.40
N ALA A 117 8.59 -8.72 -11.72
CA ALA A 117 9.90 -9.04 -12.28
C ALA A 117 10.95 -7.98 -11.89
N LYS A 118 10.56 -6.71 -11.83
CA LYS A 118 11.45 -5.61 -11.43
C LYS A 118 11.51 -5.42 -9.93
N TYR A 119 10.37 -5.55 -9.26
CA TYR A 119 10.18 -5.38 -7.82
C TYR A 119 9.53 -6.62 -7.23
N PRO A 120 10.29 -7.70 -6.99
CA PRO A 120 9.74 -8.91 -6.39
C PRO A 120 9.21 -8.61 -4.97
N ASN A 121 8.16 -9.31 -4.58
CA ASN A 121 7.54 -9.18 -3.26
C ASN A 121 7.09 -7.75 -2.92
N SER A 122 6.56 -7.03 -3.89
CA SER A 122 6.15 -5.63 -3.77
C SER A 122 4.65 -5.40 -3.89
N LEU A 123 3.84 -6.45 -3.89
CA LEU A 123 2.39 -6.28 -4.01
C LEU A 123 1.72 -6.16 -2.63
N TRP A 124 0.88 -5.16 -2.50
CA TRP A 124 -0.11 -5.03 -1.43
C TRP A 124 -1.49 -5.07 -2.06
N ILE A 125 -2.20 -6.17 -1.84
CA ILE A 125 -3.46 -6.45 -2.55
C ILE A 125 -4.62 -6.44 -1.58
N ALA A 126 -5.66 -5.66 -1.91
CA ALA A 126 -6.92 -5.65 -1.19
C ALA A 126 -7.87 -6.74 -1.72
N ALA A 127 -8.49 -7.47 -0.82
CA ALA A 127 -9.58 -8.39 -1.11
C ALA A 127 -10.40 -8.61 0.16
N TYR A 128 -11.68 -8.27 0.11
CA TYR A 128 -12.62 -8.37 1.25
C TYR A 128 -13.76 -9.32 0.92
N PRO A 129 -14.27 -10.09 1.89
CA PRO A 129 -15.48 -10.89 1.69
C PRO A 129 -16.74 -10.02 1.66
N ASP A 130 -16.76 -8.93 2.40
CA ASP A 130 -17.86 -7.99 2.62
C ASP A 130 -17.33 -6.73 3.30
N TYR A 131 -18.26 -5.88 3.80
CA TYR A 131 -17.97 -4.66 4.55
C TYR A 131 -18.41 -4.74 6.01
N GLU A 132 -18.63 -5.96 6.52
CA GLU A 132 -18.90 -6.19 7.94
C GLU A 132 -17.63 -5.98 8.79
N VAL A 133 -17.82 -5.73 10.09
CA VAL A 133 -16.69 -5.57 11.01
C VAL A 133 -15.95 -6.91 11.14
N ARG A 134 -14.72 -6.96 10.68
CA ARG A 134 -13.87 -8.16 10.71
C ARG A 134 -12.58 -7.92 11.46
N PRO A 135 -12.44 -8.51 12.65
CA PRO A 135 -11.18 -8.45 13.39
C PRO A 135 -10.09 -9.34 12.78
N GLU A 136 -10.47 -10.44 12.10
CA GLU A 136 -9.57 -11.45 11.55
C GLU A 136 -9.80 -11.68 10.06
N PRO A 137 -8.76 -12.11 9.30
CA PRO A 137 -8.88 -12.38 7.87
C PRO A 137 -9.78 -13.59 7.59
N TYR A 138 -10.63 -13.47 6.58
CA TYR A 138 -11.34 -14.59 5.99
C TYR A 138 -10.57 -15.14 4.79
N TRP A 139 -9.80 -16.18 5.00
CA TRP A 139 -8.88 -16.76 4.01
C TRP A 139 -9.54 -17.26 2.73
N GLY A 140 -10.86 -17.50 2.75
CA GLY A 140 -11.63 -17.89 1.56
C GLY A 140 -11.61 -16.88 0.41
N VAL A 141 -11.23 -15.61 0.69
CA VAL A 141 -11.09 -14.56 -0.33
C VAL A 141 -9.65 -14.07 -0.51
N TYR A 142 -8.68 -14.81 0.02
CA TYR A 142 -7.27 -14.49 -0.20
C TYR A 142 -6.97 -14.34 -1.70
N PRO A 143 -6.33 -13.25 -2.15
CA PRO A 143 -6.22 -12.93 -3.58
C PRO A 143 -5.37 -13.92 -4.39
N SER A 144 -4.54 -14.74 -3.74
CA SER A 144 -3.70 -15.78 -4.40
C SER A 144 -2.91 -15.21 -5.58
N MET A 145 -2.20 -14.11 -5.35
CA MET A 145 -1.29 -13.51 -6.31
C MET A 145 0.15 -13.71 -5.83
N ASP A 146 1.02 -14.18 -6.73
CA ASP A 146 2.45 -14.30 -6.45
C ASP A 146 3.03 -12.93 -6.11
N HIS A 147 4.08 -12.90 -5.30
CA HIS A 147 4.73 -11.67 -4.85
C HIS A 147 3.86 -10.73 -4.00
N THR A 148 2.72 -11.24 -3.45
CA THR A 148 1.94 -10.50 -2.46
C THR A 148 2.73 -10.43 -1.15
N ARG A 149 3.18 -9.24 -0.80
CA ARG A 149 3.82 -8.96 0.50
C ARG A 149 2.75 -8.78 1.57
N TRP A 150 1.72 -7.99 1.27
CA TRP A 150 0.65 -7.66 2.19
C TRP A 150 -0.72 -7.88 1.57
N TRP A 151 -1.64 -8.40 2.37
CA TRP A 151 -3.04 -8.53 2.02
C TRP A 151 -3.89 -7.65 2.94
N GLN A 152 -4.55 -6.65 2.37
CA GLN A 152 -5.59 -5.91 3.07
C GLN A 152 -6.87 -6.73 3.03
N PHE A 153 -7.26 -7.27 4.18
CA PHE A 153 -8.37 -8.21 4.25
C PHE A 153 -9.70 -7.57 4.64
N THR A 154 -9.69 -6.31 5.08
CA THR A 154 -10.90 -5.53 5.38
C THR A 154 -10.59 -4.03 5.39
N SER A 155 -11.62 -3.23 5.10
CA SER A 155 -11.66 -1.78 5.33
C SER A 155 -12.55 -1.42 6.54
N THR A 156 -13.08 -2.40 7.23
CA THR A 156 -14.00 -2.28 8.37
C THR A 156 -13.55 -3.13 9.55
N GLY A 157 -12.26 -3.10 9.87
CA GLY A 157 -11.69 -3.81 11.00
C GLY A 157 -12.21 -3.36 12.37
N LEU A 158 -12.79 -2.13 12.44
CA LEU A 158 -13.55 -1.60 13.56
C LEU A 158 -14.80 -0.88 13.02
N SER A 159 -15.80 -0.70 13.86
CA SER A 159 -16.94 0.17 13.56
C SER A 159 -16.43 1.59 13.28
N GLY A 160 -16.83 2.16 12.13
CA GLY A 160 -16.36 3.47 11.67
C GLY A 160 -15.25 3.42 10.61
N GLY A 161 -14.80 2.23 10.23
CA GLY A 161 -13.83 2.01 9.16
C GLY A 161 -12.38 1.94 9.68
N LEU A 162 -11.76 0.81 9.48
CA LEU A 162 -10.37 0.57 9.82
C LEU A 162 -9.82 -0.50 8.88
N ASP A 163 -8.89 -0.13 8.01
CA ASP A 163 -8.24 -1.12 7.15
C ASP A 163 -7.34 -2.02 7.99
N LYS A 164 -7.45 -3.33 7.80
CA LYS A 164 -6.55 -4.30 8.43
C LYS A 164 -5.83 -5.12 7.39
N ASN A 165 -4.61 -5.47 7.74
CA ASN A 165 -3.70 -6.13 6.84
C ASN A 165 -3.01 -7.31 7.52
N VAL A 166 -2.61 -8.29 6.72
CA VAL A 166 -1.77 -9.40 7.15
C VAL A 166 -0.56 -9.49 6.23
N VAL A 167 0.59 -9.81 6.81
CA VAL A 167 1.81 -10.04 6.03
C VAL A 167 1.80 -11.46 5.50
N ILE A 168 2.08 -11.59 4.20
CA ILE A 168 2.08 -12.87 3.50
C ILE A 168 3.51 -13.34 3.23
N ILE A 169 4.39 -12.43 2.77
CA ILE A 169 5.79 -12.76 2.51
C ILE A 169 6.64 -12.32 3.70
N GLY A 170 7.53 -13.19 4.16
CA GLY A 170 8.32 -13.03 5.36
C GLY A 170 8.01 -14.07 6.42
N SER A 171 6.82 -14.66 6.41
CA SER A 171 6.38 -15.68 7.34
C SER A 171 7.01 -17.08 7.12
N GLY A 172 8.21 -17.19 6.60
CA GLY A 172 8.85 -18.51 6.48
C GLY A 172 10.04 -18.66 5.55
N LEU A 173 10.54 -17.61 4.91
CA LEU A 173 11.61 -17.75 3.91
C LEU A 173 12.97 -17.17 4.30
N ASN A 174 13.08 -16.29 5.31
CA ASN A 174 14.39 -15.84 5.82
C ASN A 174 14.30 -15.41 7.29
N LYS A 175 14.78 -16.26 8.19
CA LYS A 175 14.80 -16.01 9.65
C LYS A 175 15.53 -14.73 10.09
N LYS A 176 16.36 -14.11 9.27
CA LYS A 176 17.06 -12.86 9.59
C LYS A 176 16.23 -11.59 9.28
N GLU A 177 15.23 -11.68 8.39
CA GLU A 177 14.31 -10.59 8.12
C GLU A 177 13.06 -10.65 9.01
N GLU A 178 12.79 -11.82 9.63
CA GLU A 178 11.63 -12.06 10.50
C GLU A 178 11.70 -11.31 11.84
N GLU A 179 12.90 -11.00 12.36
CA GLU A 179 13.02 -10.26 13.62
C GLU A 179 12.70 -8.77 13.51
N GLU A 180 12.70 -8.19 12.28
CA GLU A 180 12.33 -6.79 12.04
C GLU A 180 10.90 -6.60 11.53
N GLU A 181 10.25 -7.65 11.07
CA GLU A 181 8.92 -7.62 10.49
C GLU A 181 7.87 -8.37 11.32
N ASP A 182 7.83 -8.18 12.63
CA ASP A 182 6.74 -8.68 13.48
C ASP A 182 5.47 -7.80 13.27
N MET A 183 4.47 -8.30 12.58
CA MET A 183 3.96 -7.78 11.35
C MET A 183 2.50 -7.78 11.19
N ASN A 184 2.05 -6.75 11.68
CA ASN A 184 0.73 -6.25 11.43
C ASN A 184 0.86 -4.72 11.24
N PHE A 185 0.28 -4.15 10.22
CA PHE A 185 0.39 -2.72 10.01
C PHE A 185 -0.96 -2.06 9.79
N VAL A 186 -0.96 -0.76 10.01
CA VAL A 186 -2.13 0.09 10.05
C VAL A 186 -2.08 1.07 8.89
N VAL A 187 -3.17 1.22 8.11
CA VAL A 187 -3.33 2.29 7.13
C VAL A 187 -4.28 3.34 7.67
N ARG A 188 -3.93 4.61 7.56
CA ARG A 188 -4.81 5.72 7.94
C ARG A 188 -5.15 6.55 6.71
N SER A 189 -6.43 6.56 6.35
CA SER A 189 -6.98 7.37 5.27
C SER A 189 -7.54 8.69 5.81
N THR A 190 -7.45 9.74 4.99
CA THR A 190 -7.96 11.08 5.32
C THR A 190 -9.05 11.56 4.37
N SER A 191 -9.60 10.67 3.57
CA SER A 191 -10.71 11.02 2.66
C SER A 191 -12.04 11.12 3.41
N GLY A 192 -12.23 12.14 4.25
CA GLY A 192 -13.54 12.57 4.80
C GLY A 192 -14.39 11.53 5.56
N LYS A 193 -14.03 10.26 5.53
CA LYS A 193 -14.58 9.18 6.33
C LYS A 193 -13.43 8.66 7.19
N GLN A 194 -13.56 8.79 8.49
CA GLN A 194 -12.56 8.34 9.46
C GLN A 194 -12.36 6.83 9.32
N GLY A 195 -11.29 6.42 8.64
CA GLY A 195 -10.82 5.04 8.61
C GLY A 195 -9.58 4.91 9.48
N TYR A 196 -9.60 4.04 10.45
CA TYR A 196 -8.44 3.65 11.26
C TYR A 196 -8.13 2.18 10.98
N VAL A 197 -6.88 1.84 10.95
CA VAL A 197 -6.39 0.51 10.63
C VAL A 197 -5.79 -0.14 11.86
N GLY A 198 -6.21 -1.30 12.22
CA GLY A 198 -5.69 -2.10 13.33
C GLY A 198 -5.13 -3.44 12.87
N VAL A 199 -4.39 -4.04 13.73
CA VAL A 199 -3.51 -5.14 13.48
C VAL A 199 -3.88 -6.36 14.28
N VAL A 200 -3.66 -7.53 13.72
CA VAL A 200 -3.78 -8.80 14.42
C VAL A 200 -2.46 -9.56 14.37
N ASN A 201 -1.99 -10.02 15.54
CA ASN A 201 -0.89 -10.98 15.65
C ASN A 201 -1.34 -12.34 15.11
N GLY A 202 -0.96 -12.67 13.88
CA GLY A 202 -1.15 -14.01 13.33
C GLY A 202 -0.13 -14.95 13.94
N ARG A 203 -0.54 -15.76 14.93
CA ARG A 203 0.08 -17.08 15.13
C ARG A 203 -0.78 -18.08 14.37
N VAL A 204 -0.20 -18.74 13.40
CA VAL A 204 -0.67 -20.03 12.92
C VAL A 204 -0.06 -21.10 13.80
#